data_28bdf8dc8beef40430b80d7af8d2f216
#
_entry.id   28bdf8dc8beef40430b80d7af8d2f216
#
_cell.length_a   1.000
_cell.length_b   1.000
_cell.length_c   1.000
_cell.angle_alpha   90.00
_cell.angle_beta   90.00
_cell.angle_gamma   90.00
#
_symmetry.space_group_name_H-M   'P 1'
#
loop_
_entity.id
_entity.type
_entity.pdbx_description
1 polymer ?
#
loop_
_entity_poly.entity_id
_entity_poly.type
_entity_poly.pdbx_seq_one_letter_code
_entity_poly.pdbx_strand_id
1 'polypeptide(L)'
;MNFWKIFFASFAAIIVATIVSTFLLISMGVASLATFGLSEMHNTKNSVLCIDFAEDIFGSPQHSAVSSVDIMNMNYSQPLTLRQVLTAIESAATDPNIKGICIRPDGLGSVSMANLEEIRAAILKFKQSSKFVVAYADGYTQSSYYLASAADEVFLQPEGSFDWRGMALSTMFYKGLLDKFDIDVEIFRPTVCRYKSAVEPFFLTKMSDANRKQLEVLANSVWNTVCEDVAASRELKKEDVMRYAADLSISLSEDALRYGFVDRLIYEDELYNLFDSLGVERDSRGHSNDISLSEYITANSFAATTVTVNDNIALEFVDKPLMAVIYAEGDIVDGDDYVDGNIFGTSLAREIRQARLDERTKAVVVRVNSPGGSALASDVVWREMVLLQQTKPVVISMGENAASGGYYISAPADYIIANKLTMTGSI
;
A
#
# COMPACT_ATOMS: atom_id res chain seq x y z
N MET A 1 65.20 -24.30 -23.02
CA MET A 1 64.36 -23.19 -22.51
C MET A 1 63.79 -23.62 -21.16
N ASN A 2 64.07 -22.88 -20.06
CA ASN A 2 63.78 -23.40 -18.73
C ASN A 2 62.24 -23.46 -18.48
N PHE A 3 61.73 -24.63 -18.16
CA PHE A 3 60.31 -24.89 -17.80
C PHE A 3 59.73 -23.78 -16.91
N TRP A 4 60.40 -23.37 -15.88
CA TRP A 4 59.96 -22.34 -14.95
C TRP A 4 59.75 -20.96 -15.61
N LYS A 5 60.54 -20.58 -16.63
CA LYS A 5 60.33 -19.30 -17.34
C LYS A 5 59.02 -19.33 -18.16
N ILE A 6 58.74 -20.48 -18.79
CA ILE A 6 57.49 -20.64 -19.55
C ILE A 6 56.30 -20.67 -18.60
N PHE A 7 56.41 -21.40 -17.48
CA PHE A 7 55.36 -21.49 -16.47
C PHE A 7 55.02 -20.09 -15.90
N PHE A 8 56.00 -19.33 -15.45
CA PHE A 8 55.73 -17.99 -14.91
C PHE A 8 55.22 -16.99 -15.97
N ALA A 9 55.67 -17.09 -17.21
CA ALA A 9 55.17 -16.26 -18.28
C ALA A 9 53.70 -16.59 -18.61
N SER A 10 53.34 -17.88 -18.68
CA SER A 10 51.96 -18.29 -18.88
C SER A 10 51.03 -17.94 -17.71
N PHE A 11 51.52 -18.09 -16.49
CA PHE A 11 50.79 -17.71 -15.27
C PHE A 11 50.50 -16.19 -15.19
N ALA A 12 51.54 -15.39 -15.52
CA ALA A 12 51.38 -13.93 -15.59
C ALA A 12 50.41 -13.53 -16.71
N ALA A 13 50.46 -14.18 -17.88
CA ALA A 13 49.52 -13.93 -18.97
C ALA A 13 48.08 -14.26 -18.60
N ILE A 14 47.84 -15.34 -17.86
CA ILE A 14 46.52 -15.71 -17.36
C ILE A 14 45.99 -14.66 -16.38
N ILE A 15 46.82 -14.21 -15.42
CA ILE A 15 46.44 -13.17 -14.46
C ILE A 15 46.04 -11.86 -15.19
N VAL A 16 46.89 -11.42 -16.14
CA VAL A 16 46.59 -10.20 -16.91
C VAL A 16 45.31 -10.38 -17.73
N ALA A 17 45.12 -11.52 -18.39
CA ALA A 17 43.90 -11.80 -19.13
C ALA A 17 42.63 -11.80 -18.24
N THR A 18 42.72 -12.37 -17.02
CA THR A 18 41.62 -12.37 -16.05
C THR A 18 41.29 -10.94 -15.58
N ILE A 19 42.31 -10.14 -15.26
CA ILE A 19 42.12 -8.74 -14.84
C ILE A 19 41.48 -7.90 -15.96
N VAL A 20 41.94 -8.04 -17.18
CA VAL A 20 41.42 -7.34 -18.37
C VAL A 20 39.97 -7.77 -18.63
N SER A 21 39.69 -9.08 -18.57
CA SER A 21 38.34 -9.63 -18.77
C SER A 21 37.35 -9.14 -17.69
N THR A 22 37.81 -9.14 -16.43
CA THR A 22 36.98 -8.62 -15.31
C THR A 22 36.71 -7.12 -15.46
N PHE A 23 37.73 -6.34 -15.85
CA PHE A 23 37.57 -4.91 -16.11
C PHE A 23 36.62 -4.62 -17.27
N LEU A 24 36.73 -5.40 -18.37
CA LEU A 24 35.79 -5.30 -19.50
C LEU A 24 34.36 -5.66 -19.09
N LEU A 25 34.18 -6.72 -18.31
CA LEU A 25 32.87 -7.10 -17.81
C LEU A 25 32.26 -6.04 -16.89
N ILE A 26 33.06 -5.46 -15.99
CA ILE A 26 32.63 -4.35 -15.13
C ILE A 26 32.32 -3.09 -15.97
N SER A 27 33.16 -2.74 -16.92
CA SER A 27 32.93 -1.57 -17.78
C SER A 27 31.72 -1.75 -18.71
N MET A 28 31.48 -2.95 -19.22
CA MET A 28 30.26 -3.26 -19.98
C MET A 28 29.02 -3.23 -19.07
N GLY A 29 29.14 -3.75 -17.84
CA GLY A 29 28.06 -3.68 -16.85
C GLY A 29 27.72 -2.23 -16.46
N VAL A 30 28.74 -1.39 -16.21
CA VAL A 30 28.55 0.04 -15.92
C VAL A 30 28.02 0.79 -17.15
N ALA A 31 28.51 0.49 -18.34
CA ALA A 31 28.01 1.11 -19.58
C ALA A 31 26.58 0.69 -19.90
N SER A 32 26.20 -0.58 -19.65
CA SER A 32 24.82 -1.01 -19.81
C SER A 32 23.90 -0.38 -18.76
N LEU A 33 24.31 -0.31 -17.50
CA LEU A 33 23.59 0.41 -16.44
C LEU A 33 23.44 1.91 -16.78
N ALA A 34 24.46 2.56 -17.31
CA ALA A 34 24.41 3.95 -17.74
C ALA A 34 23.50 4.15 -18.98
N THR A 35 23.52 3.22 -19.92
CA THR A 35 22.65 3.31 -21.11
C THR A 35 21.22 2.92 -20.82
N PHE A 36 20.95 1.91 -19.98
CA PHE A 36 19.61 1.54 -19.56
C PHE A 36 19.02 2.52 -18.53
N GLY A 37 19.80 3.04 -17.60
CA GLY A 37 19.33 4.04 -16.63
C GLY A 37 19.18 5.46 -17.20
N LEU A 38 19.78 5.77 -18.35
CA LEU A 38 19.68 7.09 -18.99
C LEU A 38 18.76 7.11 -20.21
N SER A 39 18.35 5.95 -20.74
CA SER A 39 17.56 5.91 -21.99
C SER A 39 16.07 6.12 -21.82
N GLU A 40 15.53 6.11 -20.60
CA GLU A 40 14.13 6.40 -20.31
C GLU A 40 13.95 7.28 -19.04
N MET A 41 14.76 8.29 -18.83
CA MET A 41 14.29 9.39 -18.00
C MET A 41 13.16 10.06 -18.78
N HIS A 42 11.93 9.65 -18.52
CA HIS A 42 10.74 10.32 -19.00
C HIS A 42 10.92 11.84 -18.77
N ASN A 43 10.67 12.62 -19.79
CA ASN A 43 10.67 14.07 -19.64
C ASN A 43 9.46 14.42 -18.74
N THR A 44 9.70 14.56 -17.44
CA THR A 44 8.65 14.88 -16.46
C THR A 44 8.03 16.27 -16.67
N LYS A 45 8.56 17.05 -17.62
CA LYS A 45 8.10 18.42 -17.85
C LYS A 45 6.69 18.44 -18.44
N ASN A 46 5.80 19.17 -17.74
CA ASN A 46 4.40 19.30 -18.11
C ASN A 46 3.69 17.94 -18.26
N SER A 47 3.91 17.06 -17.29
CA SER A 47 3.36 15.70 -17.25
C SER A 47 2.11 15.63 -16.40
N VAL A 48 1.35 14.55 -16.58
CA VAL A 48 0.31 14.10 -15.66
C VAL A 48 0.81 12.89 -14.87
N LEU A 49 0.65 12.90 -13.54
CA LEU A 49 0.97 11.76 -12.72
C LEU A 49 -0.18 10.75 -12.77
N CYS A 50 0.05 9.58 -13.36
CA CYS A 50 -0.92 8.49 -13.39
C CYS A 50 -0.80 7.64 -12.12
N ILE A 51 -1.87 7.57 -11.34
CA ILE A 51 -2.02 6.64 -10.23
C ILE A 51 -2.75 5.42 -10.78
N ASP A 52 -1.99 4.48 -11.28
CA ASP A 52 -2.44 3.15 -11.61
C ASP A 52 -2.12 2.18 -10.45
N PHE A 53 -2.79 1.07 -10.42
CA PHE A 53 -2.59 0.02 -9.42
C PHE A 53 -2.06 -1.24 -10.08
N ALA A 54 -1.22 -1.08 -11.08
CA ALA A 54 -0.54 -2.18 -11.75
C ALA A 54 0.42 -2.92 -10.81
N GLU A 55 0.88 -2.24 -9.75
CA GLU A 55 1.71 -2.80 -8.71
C GLU A 55 0.95 -2.88 -7.38
N ASP A 56 1.24 -3.92 -6.58
CA ASP A 56 0.67 -4.05 -5.25
C ASP A 56 1.18 -2.94 -4.32
N ILE A 57 0.27 -2.36 -3.53
CA ILE A 57 0.61 -1.34 -2.53
C ILE A 57 0.52 -1.96 -1.14
N PHE A 58 1.68 -2.14 -0.52
CA PHE A 58 1.78 -2.68 0.83
C PHE A 58 1.80 -1.57 1.90
N GLY A 59 1.31 -1.90 3.08
CA GLY A 59 1.36 -1.00 4.24
C GLY A 59 2.78 -0.76 4.76
N SER A 60 3.67 -1.73 4.57
CA SER A 60 5.08 -1.72 5.00
C SER A 60 6.05 -2.05 3.88
N PRO A 61 7.33 -1.68 4.03
CA PRO A 61 8.39 -2.18 3.16
C PRO A 61 8.46 -3.72 3.22
N GLN A 62 8.52 -4.37 2.05
CA GLN A 62 8.65 -5.82 1.95
C GLN A 62 10.13 -6.20 2.03
N HIS A 63 10.43 -7.28 2.75
CA HIS A 63 11.77 -7.83 2.90
C HIS A 63 12.09 -8.90 1.85
N SER A 64 11.23 -9.06 0.85
CA SER A 64 11.38 -10.08 -0.19
C SER A 64 12.79 -10.04 -0.76
N ALA A 65 13.55 -11.10 -0.52
CA ALA A 65 14.86 -11.24 -1.11
C ALA A 65 14.69 -11.28 -2.64
N VAL A 66 15.34 -10.33 -3.31
CA VAL A 66 15.44 -10.30 -4.77
C VAL A 66 15.95 -11.65 -5.24
N SER A 67 15.13 -12.42 -5.92
CA SER A 67 15.58 -13.69 -6.43
C SER A 67 16.62 -13.46 -7.54
N SER A 68 17.61 -14.35 -7.65
CA SER A 68 18.57 -14.29 -8.74
C SER A 68 17.92 -14.41 -10.13
N VAL A 69 16.69 -14.94 -10.19
CA VAL A 69 15.86 -15.05 -11.40
C VAL A 69 15.28 -13.70 -11.79
N ASP A 70 14.86 -12.87 -10.82
CA ASP A 70 14.32 -11.53 -11.06
C ASP A 70 15.42 -10.60 -11.58
N ILE A 71 16.65 -10.72 -11.04
CA ILE A 71 17.82 -10.00 -11.54
C ILE A 71 18.15 -10.42 -12.99
N MET A 72 18.08 -11.72 -13.32
CA MET A 72 18.37 -12.20 -14.67
C MET A 72 17.30 -11.79 -15.70
N ASN A 73 16.05 -11.66 -15.30
CA ASN A 73 14.96 -11.30 -16.20
C ASN A 73 14.78 -9.79 -16.37
N MET A 74 15.55 -8.95 -15.65
CA MET A 74 15.39 -7.48 -15.60
C MET A 74 13.96 -7.00 -15.27
N ASN A 75 13.14 -7.87 -14.72
CA ASN A 75 11.75 -7.59 -14.35
C ASN A 75 11.70 -7.28 -12.84
N TYR A 76 12.39 -6.21 -12.45
CA TYR A 76 12.47 -5.80 -11.06
C TYR A 76 11.51 -4.65 -10.78
N SER A 77 10.23 -4.99 -10.64
CA SER A 77 9.22 -4.09 -10.06
C SER A 77 9.19 -4.34 -8.56
N GLN A 78 9.68 -3.41 -7.77
CA GLN A 78 9.48 -3.49 -6.32
C GLN A 78 8.06 -3.05 -6.00
N PRO A 79 7.33 -3.83 -5.19
CA PRO A 79 6.01 -3.41 -4.75
C PRO A 79 6.10 -2.07 -4.02
N LEU A 80 5.15 -1.19 -4.27
CA LEU A 80 5.13 0.13 -3.67
C LEU A 80 4.65 0.06 -2.22
N THR A 81 5.21 0.91 -1.39
CA THR A 81 4.66 1.13 -0.04
C THR A 81 3.65 2.27 -0.04
N LEU A 82 2.64 2.18 0.81
CA LEU A 82 1.68 3.26 1.02
C LEU A 82 2.39 4.60 1.29
N ARG A 83 3.47 4.58 2.09
CA ARG A 83 4.26 5.78 2.37
C ARG A 83 4.87 6.40 1.12
N GLN A 84 5.41 5.58 0.21
CA GLN A 84 5.95 6.08 -1.06
C GLN A 84 4.86 6.71 -1.91
N VAL A 85 3.69 6.08 -2.00
CA VAL A 85 2.52 6.61 -2.71
C VAL A 85 2.09 7.97 -2.14
N LEU A 86 1.90 8.05 -0.82
CA LEU A 86 1.49 9.30 -0.16
C LEU A 86 2.54 10.42 -0.35
N THR A 87 3.83 10.08 -0.24
CA THR A 87 4.93 11.04 -0.45
C THR A 87 4.99 11.50 -1.90
N ALA A 88 4.76 10.62 -2.87
CA ALA A 88 4.72 10.97 -4.29
C ALA A 88 3.57 11.95 -4.59
N ILE A 89 2.37 11.70 -4.09
CA ILE A 89 1.22 12.60 -4.23
C ILE A 89 1.52 13.97 -3.60
N GLU A 90 2.12 13.99 -2.41
CA GLU A 90 2.47 15.24 -1.72
C GLU A 90 3.56 16.02 -2.47
N SER A 91 4.58 15.33 -2.98
CA SER A 91 5.64 15.94 -3.80
C SER A 91 5.10 16.49 -5.11
N ALA A 92 4.23 15.76 -5.79
CA ALA A 92 3.59 16.19 -7.03
C ALA A 92 2.76 17.49 -6.86
N ALA A 93 2.22 17.75 -5.65
CA ALA A 93 1.48 18.97 -5.38
C ALA A 93 2.35 20.24 -5.57
N THR A 94 3.64 20.16 -5.27
CA THR A 94 4.59 21.28 -5.35
C THR A 94 5.53 21.22 -6.57
N ASP A 95 5.57 20.10 -7.29
CA ASP A 95 6.43 19.91 -8.46
C ASP A 95 5.89 20.72 -9.65
N PRO A 96 6.63 21.72 -10.17
CA PRO A 96 6.17 22.54 -11.29
C PRO A 96 6.03 21.76 -12.61
N ASN A 97 6.65 20.59 -12.72
CA ASN A 97 6.58 19.74 -13.91
C ASN A 97 5.28 18.92 -13.96
N ILE A 98 4.64 18.66 -12.83
CA ILE A 98 3.37 17.92 -12.76
C ILE A 98 2.20 18.89 -12.90
N LYS A 99 1.34 18.68 -13.90
CA LYS A 99 0.15 19.50 -14.16
C LYS A 99 -1.06 19.05 -13.37
N GLY A 100 -1.18 17.76 -13.13
CA GLY A 100 -2.30 17.15 -12.41
C GLY A 100 -2.09 15.68 -12.14
N ILE A 101 -3.13 15.05 -11.59
CA ILE A 101 -3.20 13.61 -11.34
C ILE A 101 -4.28 13.00 -12.23
N CYS A 102 -3.99 11.85 -12.83
CA CYS A 102 -4.97 10.96 -13.44
C CYS A 102 -5.06 9.68 -12.61
N ILE A 103 -6.24 9.37 -12.06
CA ILE A 103 -6.51 8.14 -11.34
C ILE A 103 -6.99 7.10 -12.36
N ARG A 104 -6.21 6.04 -12.55
CA ARG A 104 -6.56 4.88 -13.37
C ARG A 104 -6.67 3.65 -12.47
N PRO A 105 -7.83 3.38 -11.88
CA PRO A 105 -7.97 2.35 -10.87
C PRO A 105 -8.12 0.93 -11.46
N ASP A 106 -7.75 0.73 -12.72
CA ASP A 106 -7.70 -0.57 -13.35
C ASP A 106 -6.65 -1.44 -12.63
N GLY A 107 -7.02 -2.65 -12.22
CA GLY A 107 -6.13 -3.52 -11.46
C GLY A 107 -6.15 -3.32 -9.94
N LEU A 108 -7.01 -2.45 -9.40
CA LEU A 108 -7.19 -2.28 -7.96
C LEU A 108 -7.72 -3.55 -7.30
N GLY A 109 -6.85 -4.54 -7.05
CA GLY A 109 -7.24 -5.82 -6.47
C GLY A 109 -6.81 -6.02 -5.02
N SER A 110 -5.64 -5.52 -4.64
CA SER A 110 -4.97 -5.87 -3.38
C SER A 110 -4.80 -4.69 -2.40
N VAL A 111 -5.35 -3.51 -2.73
CA VAL A 111 -5.26 -2.35 -1.81
C VAL A 111 -6.41 -2.37 -0.81
N SER A 112 -6.09 -2.36 0.47
CA SER A 112 -7.10 -2.36 1.53
C SER A 112 -7.91 -1.06 1.56
N MET A 113 -9.15 -1.13 2.06
CA MET A 113 -10.02 0.05 2.18
C MET A 113 -9.42 1.13 3.08
N ALA A 114 -8.68 0.76 4.13
CA ALA A 114 -7.98 1.74 4.98
C ALA A 114 -6.83 2.44 4.24
N ASN A 115 -6.07 1.71 3.40
CA ASN A 115 -5.04 2.31 2.57
C ASN A 115 -5.66 3.23 1.49
N LEU A 116 -6.79 2.81 0.90
CA LEU A 116 -7.54 3.66 -0.04
C LEU A 116 -8.05 4.94 0.61
N GLU A 117 -8.49 4.89 1.86
CA GLU A 117 -8.89 6.08 2.62
C GLU A 117 -7.72 7.08 2.76
N GLU A 118 -6.52 6.58 3.07
CA GLU A 118 -5.32 7.42 3.18
C GLU A 118 -4.91 8.02 1.83
N ILE A 119 -4.91 7.22 0.76
CA ILE A 119 -4.62 7.71 -0.60
C ILE A 119 -5.66 8.74 -1.03
N ARG A 120 -6.95 8.47 -0.78
CA ARG A 120 -8.04 9.41 -1.04
C ARG A 120 -7.85 10.73 -0.31
N ALA A 121 -7.47 10.69 0.97
CA ALA A 121 -7.20 11.89 1.76
C ALA A 121 -6.01 12.69 1.17
N ALA A 122 -4.96 12.01 0.71
CA ALA A 122 -3.83 12.65 0.04
C ALA A 122 -4.24 13.33 -1.28
N ILE A 123 -5.10 12.68 -2.08
CA ILE A 123 -5.66 13.26 -3.32
C ILE A 123 -6.50 14.50 -3.02
N LEU A 124 -7.39 14.44 -2.01
CA LEU A 124 -8.19 15.60 -1.60
C LEU A 124 -7.30 16.76 -1.11
N LYS A 125 -6.18 16.47 -0.45
CA LYS A 125 -5.16 17.47 -0.08
C LYS A 125 -4.45 18.02 -1.32
N PHE A 126 -4.11 17.17 -2.30
CA PHE A 126 -3.48 17.56 -3.55
C PHE A 126 -4.33 18.57 -4.33
N LYS A 127 -5.66 18.42 -4.37
CA LYS A 127 -6.60 19.37 -5.03
C LYS A 127 -6.43 20.81 -4.51
N GLN A 128 -5.92 21.01 -3.29
CA GLN A 128 -5.65 22.35 -2.76
C GLN A 128 -4.48 23.06 -3.44
N SER A 129 -3.67 22.34 -4.25
CA SER A 129 -2.59 22.92 -5.05
C SER A 129 -3.05 23.61 -6.31
N SER A 130 -4.37 23.62 -6.61
CA SER A 130 -4.97 24.15 -7.84
C SER A 130 -4.55 23.41 -9.12
N LYS A 131 -4.01 22.20 -9.00
CA LYS A 131 -3.75 21.28 -10.12
C LYS A 131 -4.96 20.37 -10.28
N PHE A 132 -5.23 19.94 -11.53
CA PHE A 132 -6.38 19.11 -11.81
C PHE A 132 -6.22 17.68 -11.28
N VAL A 133 -7.33 17.05 -10.96
CA VAL A 133 -7.42 15.61 -10.67
C VAL A 133 -8.56 15.04 -11.48
N VAL A 134 -8.26 14.09 -12.35
CA VAL A 134 -9.27 13.37 -13.14
C VAL A 134 -9.17 11.87 -12.87
N ALA A 135 -10.27 11.17 -13.07
CA ALA A 135 -10.29 9.71 -13.02
C ALA A 135 -10.89 9.15 -14.30
N TYR A 136 -10.30 8.08 -14.82
CA TYR A 136 -10.80 7.36 -16.00
C TYR A 136 -10.63 5.86 -15.81
N ALA A 137 -11.65 5.09 -16.17
CA ALA A 137 -11.60 3.63 -16.19
C ALA A 137 -12.52 3.03 -17.26
N ASP A 138 -12.18 1.83 -17.69
CA ASP A 138 -13.08 0.99 -18.49
C ASP A 138 -14.16 0.34 -17.63
N GLY A 139 -13.96 0.32 -16.30
CA GLY A 139 -14.94 -0.15 -15.34
C GLY A 139 -14.58 0.23 -13.91
N TYR A 140 -15.60 0.51 -13.12
CA TYR A 140 -15.45 0.80 -11.69
C TYR A 140 -16.05 -0.30 -10.83
N THR A 141 -15.23 -0.88 -9.96
CA THR A 141 -15.69 -1.59 -8.76
C THR A 141 -16.03 -0.57 -7.66
N GLN A 142 -16.72 -0.97 -6.61
CA GLN A 142 -17.02 -0.07 -5.49
C GLN A 142 -15.76 0.52 -4.84
N SER A 143 -14.69 -0.30 -4.69
CA SER A 143 -13.42 0.15 -4.11
C SER A 143 -12.68 1.13 -5.04
N SER A 144 -12.62 0.81 -6.34
CA SER A 144 -11.99 1.68 -7.32
C SER A 144 -12.73 3.00 -7.50
N TYR A 145 -14.07 2.95 -7.46
CA TYR A 145 -14.88 4.15 -7.50
C TYR A 145 -14.78 5.00 -6.23
N TYR A 146 -14.66 4.37 -5.05
CA TYR A 146 -14.42 5.09 -3.81
C TYR A 146 -13.20 6.02 -3.93
N LEU A 147 -12.11 5.53 -4.54
CA LEU A 147 -10.94 6.35 -4.79
C LEU A 147 -11.18 7.37 -5.91
N ALA A 148 -11.71 6.94 -7.06
CA ALA A 148 -11.95 7.78 -8.24
C ALA A 148 -12.89 8.95 -7.93
N SER A 149 -13.87 8.76 -7.06
CA SER A 149 -14.82 9.81 -6.67
C SER A 149 -14.17 11.01 -5.95
N ALA A 150 -12.89 10.92 -5.56
CA ALA A 150 -12.14 12.06 -5.04
C ALA A 150 -11.68 13.04 -6.13
N ALA A 151 -11.72 12.65 -7.41
CA ALA A 151 -11.32 13.49 -8.55
C ALA A 151 -12.24 14.71 -8.72
N ASP A 152 -11.78 15.69 -9.50
CA ASP A 152 -12.58 16.83 -9.93
C ASP A 152 -13.61 16.40 -10.99
N GLU A 153 -13.19 15.56 -11.94
CA GLU A 153 -14.04 14.92 -12.93
C GLU A 153 -13.77 13.42 -13.01
N VAL A 154 -14.83 12.63 -13.06
CA VAL A 154 -14.79 11.17 -13.18
C VAL A 154 -15.36 10.75 -14.52
N PHE A 155 -14.56 10.03 -15.28
CA PHE A 155 -14.93 9.55 -16.62
C PHE A 155 -15.05 8.04 -16.63
N LEU A 156 -15.98 7.52 -17.43
CA LEU A 156 -16.17 6.09 -17.65
C LEU A 156 -16.23 5.85 -19.16
N GLN A 157 -15.66 4.75 -19.61
CA GLN A 157 -15.78 4.29 -21.00
C GLN A 157 -17.26 4.04 -21.33
N PRO A 158 -17.78 4.42 -22.53
CA PRO A 158 -19.21 4.35 -22.84
C PRO A 158 -19.87 2.98 -22.67
N GLU A 159 -19.16 1.89 -23.01
CA GLU A 159 -19.61 0.51 -22.77
C GLU A 159 -19.04 -0.10 -21.50
N GLY A 160 -18.51 0.76 -20.61
CA GLY A 160 -17.84 0.37 -19.38
C GLY A 160 -18.79 -0.16 -18.30
N SER A 161 -18.25 -0.92 -17.37
CA SER A 161 -19.02 -1.46 -16.24
C SER A 161 -18.97 -0.55 -15.02
N PHE A 162 -20.04 -0.51 -14.25
CA PHE A 162 -20.08 0.22 -12.99
C PHE A 162 -20.76 -0.62 -11.91
N ASP A 163 -20.00 -1.00 -10.89
CA ASP A 163 -20.49 -1.84 -9.80
C ASP A 163 -20.79 -1.01 -8.54
N TRP A 164 -22.09 -0.90 -8.20
CA TRP A 164 -22.55 -0.20 -7.00
C TRP A 164 -23.71 -0.95 -6.36
N ARG A 165 -23.40 -1.96 -5.52
CA ARG A 165 -24.37 -2.95 -5.01
C ARG A 165 -24.46 -3.03 -3.49
N GLY A 166 -23.57 -2.33 -2.78
CA GLY A 166 -23.48 -2.41 -1.33
C GLY A 166 -22.54 -3.51 -0.85
N MET A 167 -22.68 -3.89 0.41
CA MET A 167 -21.80 -4.87 1.05
C MET A 167 -22.58 -6.10 1.50
N ALA A 168 -21.95 -7.26 1.34
CA ALA A 168 -22.43 -8.52 1.87
C ALA A 168 -21.31 -9.23 2.64
N LEU A 169 -21.63 -9.71 3.84
CA LEU A 169 -20.73 -10.57 4.63
C LEU A 169 -21.34 -11.96 4.70
N SER A 170 -20.58 -12.97 4.28
CA SER A 170 -20.99 -14.37 4.33
C SER A 170 -20.05 -15.18 5.18
N THR A 171 -20.60 -16.12 5.97
CA THR A 171 -19.84 -17.06 6.78
C THR A 171 -20.25 -18.47 6.43
N MET A 172 -19.29 -19.31 6.12
CA MET A 172 -19.53 -20.74 5.86
C MET A 172 -19.61 -21.50 7.18
N PHE A 173 -20.54 -22.46 7.27
CA PHE A 173 -20.73 -23.30 8.46
C PHE A 173 -20.43 -24.77 8.11
N TYR A 174 -19.54 -25.38 8.84
CA TYR A 174 -19.02 -26.72 8.57
C TYR A 174 -19.69 -27.82 9.40
N LYS A 175 -20.50 -27.46 10.43
CA LYS A 175 -21.12 -28.44 11.33
C LYS A 175 -21.84 -29.57 10.60
N GLY A 176 -22.65 -29.24 9.58
CA GLY A 176 -23.35 -30.28 8.83
C GLY A 176 -22.44 -31.23 8.04
N LEU A 177 -21.28 -30.76 7.61
CA LEU A 177 -20.25 -31.60 6.98
C LEU A 177 -19.58 -32.50 8.02
N LEU A 178 -19.18 -31.94 9.15
CA LEU A 178 -18.53 -32.67 10.26
C LEU A 178 -19.44 -33.75 10.80
N ASP A 179 -20.71 -33.45 11.07
CA ASP A 179 -21.71 -34.41 11.50
C ASP A 179 -21.87 -35.58 10.50
N LYS A 180 -21.83 -35.27 9.18
CA LYS A 180 -21.97 -36.27 8.12
C LYS A 180 -20.79 -37.23 8.02
N PHE A 181 -19.59 -36.78 8.43
CA PHE A 181 -18.38 -37.60 8.48
C PHE A 181 -18.11 -38.18 9.87
N ASP A 182 -19.04 -38.02 10.81
CA ASP A 182 -18.90 -38.50 12.20
C ASP A 182 -17.64 -37.94 12.88
N ILE A 183 -17.35 -36.65 12.61
CA ILE A 183 -16.21 -35.93 13.20
C ILE A 183 -16.70 -35.10 14.38
N ASP A 184 -16.31 -35.50 15.58
CA ASP A 184 -16.58 -34.75 16.80
C ASP A 184 -15.63 -33.55 16.93
N VAL A 185 -16.21 -32.38 17.25
CA VAL A 185 -15.47 -31.15 17.47
C VAL A 185 -15.70 -30.65 18.89
N GLU A 186 -14.64 -30.50 19.65
CA GLU A 186 -14.68 -29.91 20.99
C GLU A 186 -14.29 -28.42 20.92
N ILE A 187 -15.16 -27.55 21.47
CA ILE A 187 -15.00 -26.10 21.41
C ILE A 187 -14.59 -25.53 22.76
N PHE A 188 -13.45 -24.87 22.78
CA PHE A 188 -12.93 -24.14 23.94
C PHE A 188 -13.14 -22.65 23.73
N ARG A 189 -14.18 -22.08 24.33
CA ARG A 189 -14.49 -20.65 24.29
C ARG A 189 -14.94 -20.17 25.66
N PRO A 190 -14.40 -19.03 26.17
CA PRO A 190 -14.92 -18.44 27.41
C PRO A 190 -16.40 -18.09 27.28
N THR A 191 -17.20 -18.48 28.24
CA THR A 191 -18.66 -18.30 28.22
C THR A 191 -19.10 -16.84 28.22
N VAL A 192 -18.28 -15.94 28.76
CA VAL A 192 -18.54 -14.49 28.81
C VAL A 192 -18.26 -13.78 27.47
N CYS A 193 -17.50 -14.40 26.56
CA CYS A 193 -17.07 -13.79 25.29
C CYS A 193 -18.05 -14.13 24.13
N ARG A 194 -19.31 -13.73 24.25
CA ARG A 194 -20.35 -14.08 23.27
C ARG A 194 -20.11 -13.54 21.85
N TYR A 195 -19.31 -12.49 21.71
CA TYR A 195 -18.94 -11.89 20.42
C TYR A 195 -17.71 -12.50 19.77
N LYS A 196 -16.97 -13.38 20.47
CA LYS A 196 -15.88 -14.18 19.86
C LYS A 196 -16.49 -15.33 19.06
N SER A 197 -16.82 -15.09 17.83
CA SER A 197 -17.63 -15.97 16.96
C SER A 197 -16.81 -16.84 15.99
N ALA A 198 -15.48 -16.74 15.98
CA ALA A 198 -14.61 -17.45 15.03
C ALA A 198 -14.80 -18.98 15.03
N VAL A 199 -15.22 -19.56 16.16
CA VAL A 199 -15.45 -21.00 16.27
C VAL A 199 -16.88 -21.43 15.96
N GLU A 200 -17.83 -20.51 15.78
CA GLU A 200 -19.24 -20.82 15.47
C GLU A 200 -19.42 -21.70 14.23
N PRO A 201 -18.63 -21.54 13.14
CA PRO A 201 -18.74 -22.38 11.96
C PRO A 201 -18.62 -23.89 12.21
N PHE A 202 -17.95 -24.28 13.27
CA PHE A 202 -17.66 -25.70 13.57
C PHE A 202 -18.76 -26.37 14.42
N PHE A 203 -19.57 -25.60 15.15
CA PHE A 203 -20.60 -26.18 16.06
C PHE A 203 -22.01 -25.64 15.85
N LEU A 204 -22.17 -24.59 15.04
CA LEU A 204 -23.49 -24.06 14.66
C LEU A 204 -23.73 -24.28 13.16
N THR A 205 -25.01 -24.23 12.77
CA THR A 205 -25.44 -24.28 11.35
C THR A 205 -25.80 -22.93 10.76
N LYS A 206 -25.79 -21.88 11.61
CA LYS A 206 -26.08 -20.49 11.25
C LYS A 206 -25.43 -19.56 12.27
N MET A 207 -25.27 -18.29 11.92
CA MET A 207 -24.77 -17.26 12.84
C MET A 207 -25.63 -17.15 14.09
N SER A 208 -24.98 -17.00 15.26
CA SER A 208 -25.68 -16.55 16.47
C SER A 208 -26.16 -15.09 16.31
N ASP A 209 -27.15 -14.69 17.13
CA ASP A 209 -27.66 -13.31 17.11
C ASP A 209 -26.55 -12.29 17.47
N ALA A 210 -25.63 -12.66 18.36
CA ALA A 210 -24.49 -11.82 18.72
C ALA A 210 -23.54 -11.63 17.54
N ASN A 211 -23.20 -12.72 16.82
CA ASN A 211 -22.35 -12.67 15.65
C ASN A 211 -23.02 -11.87 14.52
N ARG A 212 -24.29 -12.11 14.23
CA ARG A 212 -25.05 -11.34 13.25
C ARG A 212 -25.00 -9.84 13.56
N LYS A 213 -25.28 -9.47 14.80
CA LYS A 213 -25.30 -8.06 15.23
C LYS A 213 -23.93 -7.39 15.03
N GLN A 214 -22.83 -8.04 15.40
CA GLN A 214 -21.51 -7.44 15.23
C GLN A 214 -21.13 -7.28 13.74
N LEU A 215 -21.45 -8.27 12.90
CA LEU A 215 -21.18 -8.19 11.47
C LEU A 215 -22.04 -7.14 10.77
N GLU A 216 -23.31 -6.99 11.17
CA GLU A 216 -24.20 -5.93 10.68
C GLU A 216 -23.68 -4.53 11.06
N VAL A 217 -23.21 -4.34 12.30
CA VAL A 217 -22.62 -3.07 12.74
C VAL A 217 -21.35 -2.77 11.95
N LEU A 218 -20.48 -3.76 11.76
CA LEU A 218 -19.25 -3.61 10.99
C LEU A 218 -19.54 -3.24 9.52
N ALA A 219 -20.38 -4.03 8.83
CA ALA A 219 -20.72 -3.77 7.44
C ALA A 219 -21.37 -2.40 7.25
N ASN A 220 -22.30 -2.04 8.13
CA ASN A 220 -22.98 -0.74 8.08
C ASN A 220 -22.00 0.41 8.37
N SER A 221 -21.02 0.24 9.26
CA SER A 221 -20.00 1.27 9.54
C SER A 221 -19.15 1.55 8.31
N VAL A 222 -18.63 0.51 7.67
CA VAL A 222 -17.83 0.63 6.44
C VAL A 222 -18.67 1.24 5.31
N TRP A 223 -19.88 0.68 5.05
CA TRP A 223 -20.74 1.14 3.97
C TRP A 223 -21.20 2.59 4.16
N ASN A 224 -21.55 2.97 5.38
CA ASN A 224 -21.90 4.35 5.71
C ASN A 224 -20.75 5.33 5.44
N THR A 225 -19.51 4.95 5.79
CA THR A 225 -18.32 5.78 5.54
C THR A 225 -18.10 5.95 4.04
N VAL A 226 -18.15 4.86 3.28
CA VAL A 226 -17.99 4.91 1.81
C VAL A 226 -19.05 5.79 1.16
N CYS A 227 -20.33 5.60 1.52
CA CYS A 227 -21.42 6.39 0.96
C CYS A 227 -21.33 7.87 1.35
N GLU A 228 -20.90 8.18 2.57
CA GLU A 228 -20.73 9.55 3.04
C GLU A 228 -19.61 10.28 2.28
N ASP A 229 -18.46 9.62 2.14
CA ASP A 229 -17.31 10.19 1.43
C ASP A 229 -17.58 10.37 -0.07
N VAL A 230 -18.27 9.41 -0.71
CA VAL A 230 -18.69 9.50 -2.11
C VAL A 230 -19.73 10.62 -2.28
N ALA A 231 -20.75 10.65 -1.43
CA ALA A 231 -21.79 11.68 -1.47
C ALA A 231 -21.21 13.08 -1.35
N ALA A 232 -20.27 13.27 -0.41
CA ALA A 232 -19.60 14.55 -0.19
C ALA A 232 -18.77 14.99 -1.41
N SER A 233 -18.06 14.07 -2.06
CA SER A 233 -17.21 14.40 -3.21
C SER A 233 -17.98 14.61 -4.50
N ARG A 234 -19.15 13.94 -4.65
CA ARG A 234 -19.99 14.02 -5.86
C ARG A 234 -21.18 14.97 -5.71
N GLU A 235 -21.24 15.71 -4.59
CA GLU A 235 -22.35 16.63 -4.28
C GLU A 235 -23.73 15.93 -4.32
N LEU A 236 -23.78 14.65 -3.93
CA LEU A 236 -24.97 13.84 -3.87
C LEU A 236 -25.50 13.75 -2.45
N LYS A 237 -26.77 13.38 -2.30
CA LYS A 237 -27.31 13.03 -0.98
C LYS A 237 -26.92 11.61 -0.62
N LYS A 238 -26.43 11.41 0.61
CA LYS A 238 -26.04 10.09 1.12
C LYS A 238 -27.17 9.06 0.98
N GLU A 239 -28.40 9.46 1.27
CA GLU A 239 -29.59 8.61 1.18
C GLU A 239 -29.83 8.12 -0.25
N ASP A 240 -29.57 8.98 -1.25
CA ASP A 240 -29.70 8.61 -2.66
C ASP A 240 -28.60 7.63 -3.08
N VAL A 241 -27.34 7.90 -2.67
CA VAL A 241 -26.20 7.01 -2.92
C VAL A 241 -26.44 5.61 -2.35
N MET A 242 -26.97 5.53 -1.12
CA MET A 242 -27.35 4.25 -0.47
C MET A 242 -28.52 3.57 -1.18
N ARG A 243 -29.55 4.33 -1.58
CA ARG A 243 -30.72 3.82 -2.26
C ARG A 243 -30.36 3.23 -3.63
N TYR A 244 -29.52 3.90 -4.41
CA TYR A 244 -29.09 3.40 -5.72
C TYR A 244 -28.39 2.04 -5.63
N ALA A 245 -27.64 1.78 -4.55
CA ALA A 245 -27.08 0.47 -4.29
C ALA A 245 -28.17 -0.57 -3.91
N ALA A 246 -29.09 -0.19 -3.00
CA ALA A 246 -30.14 -1.08 -2.52
C ALA A 246 -31.12 -1.49 -3.64
N ASP A 247 -31.43 -0.58 -4.54
CA ASP A 247 -32.36 -0.79 -5.66
C ASP A 247 -31.65 -1.34 -6.91
N LEU A 248 -30.31 -1.54 -6.88
CA LEU A 248 -29.49 -1.90 -8.04
C LEU A 248 -29.75 -0.97 -9.24
N SER A 249 -29.85 0.33 -8.98
CA SER A 249 -30.30 1.32 -9.97
C SER A 249 -29.27 1.57 -11.07
N ILE A 250 -27.98 1.25 -10.85
CA ILE A 250 -26.90 1.44 -11.79
C ILE A 250 -26.55 0.08 -12.39
N SER A 251 -26.93 -0.11 -13.64
CA SER A 251 -26.68 -1.34 -14.40
C SER A 251 -25.86 -1.11 -15.67
N LEU A 252 -25.90 0.11 -16.19
CA LEU A 252 -25.21 0.55 -17.40
C LEU A 252 -24.39 1.80 -17.07
N SER A 253 -23.43 2.13 -17.94
CA SER A 253 -22.62 3.34 -17.84
C SER A 253 -23.46 4.62 -17.86
N GLU A 254 -24.54 4.66 -18.66
CA GLU A 254 -25.46 5.78 -18.74
C GLU A 254 -26.24 6.00 -17.44
N ASP A 255 -26.48 4.95 -16.65
CA ASP A 255 -27.09 5.10 -15.34
C ASP A 255 -26.14 5.80 -14.37
N ALA A 256 -24.85 5.45 -14.41
CA ALA A 256 -23.82 6.12 -13.61
C ALA A 256 -23.73 7.62 -13.94
N LEU A 257 -23.82 7.98 -15.23
CA LEU A 257 -23.90 9.36 -15.68
C LEU A 257 -25.21 10.03 -15.21
N ARG A 258 -26.35 9.39 -15.40
CA ARG A 258 -27.67 9.91 -15.03
C ARG A 258 -27.79 10.21 -13.54
N TYR A 259 -27.21 9.37 -12.68
CA TYR A 259 -27.27 9.53 -11.23
C TYR A 259 -26.12 10.35 -10.65
N GLY A 260 -25.23 10.90 -11.51
CA GLY A 260 -24.15 11.80 -11.09
C GLY A 260 -22.94 11.11 -10.46
N PHE A 261 -22.78 9.83 -10.67
CA PHE A 261 -21.59 9.12 -10.23
C PHE A 261 -20.39 9.40 -11.14
N VAL A 262 -20.62 9.59 -12.44
CA VAL A 262 -19.60 10.02 -13.40
C VAL A 262 -20.05 11.29 -14.11
N ASP A 263 -19.10 12.07 -14.61
CA ASP A 263 -19.35 13.37 -15.23
C ASP A 263 -19.55 13.25 -16.74
N ARG A 264 -18.82 12.33 -17.37
CA ARG A 264 -18.94 12.06 -18.81
C ARG A 264 -18.62 10.59 -19.12
N LEU A 265 -19.19 10.13 -20.22
CA LEU A 265 -18.80 8.90 -20.89
C LEU A 265 -17.88 9.27 -22.04
N ILE A 266 -16.62 8.85 -22.00
CA ILE A 266 -15.60 9.18 -22.98
C ILE A 266 -14.75 7.97 -23.35
N TYR A 267 -14.15 8.01 -24.55
CA TYR A 267 -13.10 7.08 -24.93
C TYR A 267 -11.73 7.60 -24.49
N GLU A 268 -10.74 6.72 -24.45
CA GLU A 268 -9.39 7.06 -23.97
C GLU A 268 -8.72 8.16 -24.82
N ASP A 269 -8.95 8.19 -26.12
CA ASP A 269 -8.43 9.25 -27.00
C ASP A 269 -8.98 10.64 -26.65
N GLU A 270 -10.22 10.72 -26.15
CA GLU A 270 -10.81 11.97 -25.66
C GLU A 270 -10.17 12.41 -24.34
N LEU A 271 -9.73 11.45 -23.49
CA LEU A 271 -8.95 11.78 -22.30
C LEU A 271 -7.61 12.41 -22.65
N TYR A 272 -6.91 11.89 -23.66
CA TYR A 272 -5.65 12.50 -24.12
C TYR A 272 -5.86 13.89 -24.72
N ASN A 273 -6.97 14.12 -25.44
CA ASN A 273 -7.33 15.46 -25.92
C ASN A 273 -7.63 16.44 -24.77
N LEU A 274 -8.21 15.93 -23.67
CA LEU A 274 -8.41 16.71 -22.45
C LEU A 274 -7.06 17.09 -21.83
N PHE A 275 -6.11 16.16 -21.74
CA PHE A 275 -4.76 16.44 -21.22
C PHE A 275 -4.05 17.54 -22.02
N ASP A 276 -4.12 17.51 -23.36
CA ASP A 276 -3.60 18.59 -24.19
C ASP A 276 -4.20 19.96 -23.82
N SER A 277 -5.52 20.00 -23.59
CA SER A 277 -6.21 21.24 -23.20
C SER A 277 -5.83 21.74 -21.81
N LEU A 278 -5.39 20.83 -20.91
CA LEU A 278 -4.92 21.11 -19.56
C LEU A 278 -3.42 21.43 -19.50
N GLY A 279 -2.73 21.45 -20.64
CA GLY A 279 -1.34 21.84 -20.77
C GLY A 279 -0.35 20.72 -20.47
N VAL A 280 -0.77 19.46 -20.57
CA VAL A 280 0.12 18.30 -20.61
C VAL A 280 0.76 18.25 -21.99
N GLU A 281 2.08 18.08 -22.05
CA GLU A 281 2.80 17.98 -23.33
C GLU A 281 2.69 16.56 -23.90
N ARG A 282 2.95 16.42 -25.20
CA ARG A 282 3.14 15.12 -25.85
C ARG A 282 4.62 14.79 -25.97
N ASP A 283 4.94 13.51 -25.87
CA ASP A 283 6.30 13.02 -26.12
C ASP A 283 6.69 13.15 -27.61
N SER A 284 7.93 12.84 -27.94
CA SER A 284 8.43 12.92 -29.33
C SER A 284 7.73 11.97 -30.30
N ARG A 285 6.98 10.98 -29.80
CA ARG A 285 6.18 10.01 -30.55
C ARG A 285 4.71 10.42 -30.67
N GLY A 286 4.33 11.51 -30.01
CA GLY A 286 2.96 12.04 -30.00
C GLY A 286 2.06 11.43 -28.92
N HIS A 287 2.61 10.62 -27.99
CA HIS A 287 1.87 10.13 -26.86
C HIS A 287 1.78 11.21 -25.77
N SER A 288 0.73 11.17 -24.97
CA SER A 288 0.61 12.04 -23.80
C SER A 288 1.80 11.81 -22.85
N ASN A 289 2.29 12.90 -22.26
CA ASN A 289 3.38 12.82 -21.29
C ASN A 289 2.81 12.44 -19.92
N ASP A 290 2.40 11.19 -19.80
CA ASP A 290 1.96 10.57 -18.55
C ASP A 290 3.12 9.81 -17.89
N ILE A 291 3.27 10.00 -16.59
CA ILE A 291 4.29 9.33 -15.79
C ILE A 291 3.59 8.45 -14.76
N SER A 292 3.98 7.18 -14.71
CA SER A 292 3.45 6.25 -13.70
C SER A 292 3.93 6.61 -12.30
N LEU A 293 3.22 6.11 -11.31
CA LEU A 293 3.57 6.34 -9.90
C LEU A 293 4.96 5.79 -9.55
N SER A 294 5.30 4.59 -10.04
CA SER A 294 6.60 3.94 -9.81
C SER A 294 7.75 4.70 -10.49
N GLU A 295 7.55 5.17 -11.72
CA GLU A 295 8.55 5.99 -12.42
C GLU A 295 8.78 7.32 -11.71
N TYR A 296 7.72 7.99 -11.27
CA TYR A 296 7.82 9.25 -10.53
C TYR A 296 8.55 9.07 -9.19
N ILE A 297 8.24 8.02 -8.44
CA ILE A 297 8.93 7.68 -7.18
C ILE A 297 10.41 7.41 -7.45
N THR A 298 10.73 6.63 -8.49
CA THR A 298 12.10 6.30 -8.87
C THR A 298 12.89 7.54 -9.26
N ALA A 299 12.35 8.39 -10.13
CA ALA A 299 12.99 9.64 -10.56
C ALA A 299 13.31 10.56 -9.37
N ASN A 300 12.37 10.71 -8.42
CA ASN A 300 12.58 11.52 -7.23
C ASN A 300 13.58 10.89 -6.23
N SER A 301 13.64 9.57 -6.14
CA SER A 301 14.64 8.87 -5.31
C SER A 301 16.05 9.07 -5.86
N PHE A 302 16.25 9.01 -7.17
CA PHE A 302 17.54 9.32 -7.80
C PHE A 302 17.95 10.78 -7.61
N ALA A 303 17.03 11.73 -7.74
CA ALA A 303 17.29 13.15 -7.51
C ALA A 303 17.73 13.40 -6.05
N ALA A 304 17.09 12.78 -5.09
CA ALA A 304 17.46 12.85 -3.68
C ALA A 304 18.85 12.23 -3.41
N THR A 305 19.18 11.13 -4.07
CA THR A 305 20.48 10.43 -3.90
C THR A 305 21.63 11.21 -4.55
N THR A 306 21.39 11.87 -5.68
CA THR A 306 22.44 12.68 -6.37
C THR A 306 22.78 13.97 -5.63
N VAL A 307 21.87 14.51 -4.81
CA VAL A 307 22.14 15.66 -3.95
C VAL A 307 22.98 15.28 -2.73
N THR A 308 23.02 14.01 -2.34
CA THR A 308 23.68 13.53 -1.12
C THR A 308 25.16 13.13 -1.29
N VAL A 309 25.77 13.27 -2.46
CA VAL A 309 27.20 12.94 -2.68
C VAL A 309 28.15 14.10 -2.35
N ASN A 310 27.76 15.10 -1.58
CA ASN A 310 28.70 16.02 -0.96
C ASN A 310 29.05 15.52 0.45
N ASP A 311 30.30 15.13 0.67
CA ASP A 311 30.84 14.55 1.93
C ASP A 311 30.49 15.31 3.23
N ASN A 312 30.02 16.55 3.13
CA ASN A 312 29.60 17.35 4.28
C ASN A 312 28.15 17.07 4.76
N ILE A 313 27.28 16.47 3.93
CA ILE A 313 25.88 16.20 4.29
C ILE A 313 25.77 14.95 5.17
N ALA A 314 26.64 13.95 4.95
CA ALA A 314 26.66 12.73 5.77
C ALA A 314 26.94 13.01 7.26
N LEU A 315 27.76 14.03 7.57
CA LEU A 315 28.06 14.43 8.94
C LEU A 315 26.92 15.23 9.60
N GLU A 316 26.09 15.93 8.81
CA GLU A 316 24.98 16.73 9.32
C GLU A 316 23.79 15.90 9.82
N PHE A 317 23.65 14.65 9.32
CA PHE A 317 22.61 13.72 9.76
C PHE A 317 22.97 12.93 11.03
N VAL A 318 24.23 12.88 11.41
CA VAL A 318 24.70 12.06 12.56
C VAL A 318 24.16 12.55 13.89
N ASP A 319 23.94 13.87 14.05
CA ASP A 319 23.50 14.47 15.30
C ASP A 319 22.04 14.96 15.33
N LYS A 320 21.27 14.78 14.24
CA LYS A 320 19.86 15.22 14.23
C LYS A 320 18.99 14.28 15.03
N PRO A 321 17.99 14.83 15.78
CA PRO A 321 17.00 14.01 16.45
C PRO A 321 16.16 13.24 15.42
N LEU A 322 15.89 11.98 15.71
CA LEU A 322 15.15 11.06 14.84
C LEU A 322 13.77 10.75 15.42
N MET A 323 12.84 10.47 14.54
CA MET A 323 11.59 9.77 14.85
C MET A 323 11.66 8.40 14.17
N ALA A 324 11.58 7.32 14.96
CA ALA A 324 11.57 5.98 14.42
C ALA A 324 10.15 5.62 13.96
N VAL A 325 10.04 4.98 12.79
CA VAL A 325 8.80 4.35 12.32
C VAL A 325 9.06 2.85 12.24
N ILE A 326 8.32 2.08 13.05
CA ILE A 326 8.42 0.63 13.12
C ILE A 326 7.14 0.05 12.52
N TYR A 327 7.28 -0.93 11.62
CA TYR A 327 6.16 -1.59 10.97
C TYR A 327 5.90 -2.94 11.62
N ALA A 328 4.65 -3.20 12.01
CA ALA A 328 4.15 -4.45 12.53
C ALA A 328 3.02 -4.94 11.61
N GLU A 329 3.38 -5.68 10.55
CA GLU A 329 2.46 -6.11 9.50
C GLU A 329 2.43 -7.63 9.37
N GLY A 330 1.23 -8.22 9.42
CA GLY A 330 0.98 -9.65 9.28
C GLY A 330 0.55 -10.35 10.56
N ASP A 331 0.60 -11.68 10.55
CA ASP A 331 0.24 -12.54 11.68
C ASP A 331 1.33 -12.53 12.75
N ILE A 332 0.93 -12.38 14.02
CA ILE A 332 1.89 -12.41 15.15
C ILE A 332 2.22 -13.87 15.49
N VAL A 333 3.50 -14.24 15.33
CA VAL A 333 4.00 -15.59 15.52
C VAL A 333 5.16 -15.63 16.51
N ASP A 334 5.36 -16.81 17.14
CA ASP A 334 6.51 -17.03 18.00
C ASP A 334 7.79 -17.16 17.18
N GLY A 335 8.90 -16.70 17.74
CA GLY A 335 10.21 -16.90 17.12
C GLY A 335 10.97 -15.61 16.87
N ASP A 336 12.07 -15.76 16.14
CA ASP A 336 13.06 -14.73 15.84
C ASP A 336 13.47 -14.86 14.36
N ASP A 337 12.71 -14.26 13.49
CA ASP A 337 12.94 -14.29 12.04
C ASP A 337 12.38 -13.01 11.40
N TYR A 338 12.58 -12.85 10.07
CA TYR A 338 12.05 -11.79 9.24
C TYR A 338 11.50 -12.40 7.95
N VAL A 339 10.21 -12.70 7.94
CA VAL A 339 9.50 -13.23 6.77
C VAL A 339 8.27 -12.36 6.52
N ASP A 340 8.10 -11.87 5.30
CA ASP A 340 6.97 -11.04 4.92
C ASP A 340 5.64 -11.72 5.25
N GLY A 341 4.68 -10.91 5.69
CA GLY A 341 3.38 -11.39 6.16
C GLY A 341 3.33 -11.95 7.58
N ASN A 342 4.47 -11.95 8.31
CA ASN A 342 4.54 -12.38 9.71
C ASN A 342 5.28 -11.37 10.59
N ILE A 343 4.77 -11.22 11.82
CA ILE A 343 5.39 -10.45 12.88
C ILE A 343 5.98 -11.45 13.87
N PHE A 344 7.30 -11.65 13.83
CA PHE A 344 7.99 -12.47 14.82
C PHE A 344 8.18 -11.68 16.12
N GLY A 345 7.57 -12.14 17.21
CA GLY A 345 7.51 -11.36 18.46
C GLY A 345 8.88 -10.97 19.01
N THR A 346 9.89 -11.85 18.93
CA THR A 346 11.26 -11.57 19.38
C THR A 346 11.95 -10.53 18.51
N SER A 347 11.77 -10.58 17.18
CA SER A 347 12.36 -9.64 16.23
C SER A 347 11.77 -8.24 16.41
N LEU A 348 10.44 -8.11 16.44
CA LEU A 348 9.77 -6.83 16.65
C LEU A 348 10.14 -6.22 18.02
N ALA A 349 10.15 -7.04 19.08
CA ALA A 349 10.57 -6.57 20.41
C ALA A 349 12.03 -6.07 20.42
N ARG A 350 12.92 -6.68 19.62
CA ARG A 350 14.31 -6.22 19.46
C ARG A 350 14.36 -4.86 18.76
N GLU A 351 13.60 -4.64 17.70
CA GLU A 351 13.51 -3.36 16.99
C GLU A 351 12.99 -2.25 17.92
N ILE A 352 11.92 -2.51 18.67
CA ILE A 352 11.38 -1.58 19.67
C ILE A 352 12.42 -1.25 20.73
N ARG A 353 13.17 -2.25 21.22
CA ARG A 353 14.26 -2.05 22.16
C ARG A 353 15.39 -1.20 21.59
N GLN A 354 15.77 -1.42 20.33
CA GLN A 354 16.79 -0.60 19.66
C GLN A 354 16.33 0.85 19.57
N ALA A 355 15.10 1.12 19.14
CA ALA A 355 14.53 2.47 19.11
C ALA A 355 14.47 3.12 20.51
N ARG A 356 14.18 2.32 21.57
CA ARG A 356 14.18 2.78 22.96
C ARG A 356 15.58 3.20 23.44
N LEU A 357 16.61 2.46 23.05
CA LEU A 357 18.00 2.67 23.53
C LEU A 357 18.78 3.70 22.68
N ASP A 358 18.37 3.95 21.44
CA ASP A 358 19.04 4.97 20.59
C ASP A 358 18.73 6.38 21.11
N GLU A 359 19.74 7.09 21.61
CA GLU A 359 19.62 8.43 22.17
C GLU A 359 19.14 9.47 21.15
N ARG A 360 19.35 9.26 19.86
CA ARG A 360 18.89 10.16 18.79
C ARG A 360 17.40 10.03 18.55
N THR A 361 16.84 8.86 18.76
CA THR A 361 15.40 8.61 18.61
C THR A 361 14.64 9.30 19.73
N LYS A 362 13.83 10.31 19.39
CA LYS A 362 13.07 11.14 20.36
C LYS A 362 11.60 10.76 20.47
N ALA A 363 11.04 10.09 19.46
CA ALA A 363 9.68 9.58 19.43
C ALA A 363 9.60 8.36 18.54
N VAL A 364 8.60 7.50 18.76
CA VAL A 364 8.40 6.27 17.98
C VAL A 364 6.95 6.22 17.49
N VAL A 365 6.78 5.93 16.20
CA VAL A 365 5.50 5.56 15.62
C VAL A 365 5.56 4.07 15.29
N VAL A 366 4.58 3.31 15.76
CA VAL A 366 4.43 1.90 15.35
C VAL A 366 3.20 1.81 14.44
N ARG A 367 3.44 1.45 13.18
CA ARG A 367 2.38 1.18 12.22
C ARG A 367 1.95 -0.28 12.37
N VAL A 368 0.73 -0.50 12.85
CA VAL A 368 0.20 -1.84 13.12
C VAL A 368 -0.83 -2.19 12.05
N ASN A 369 -0.56 -3.28 11.32
CA ASN A 369 -1.50 -3.90 10.39
C ASN A 369 -1.52 -5.42 10.65
N SER A 370 -2.26 -5.85 11.68
CA SER A 370 -2.22 -7.23 12.16
C SER A 370 -3.58 -7.69 12.68
N PRO A 371 -4.07 -8.88 12.25
CA PRO A 371 -5.25 -9.51 12.85
C PRO A 371 -4.97 -10.11 14.23
N GLY A 372 -3.69 -10.13 14.66
CA GLY A 372 -3.20 -10.75 15.87
C GLY A 372 -2.48 -12.08 15.64
N GLY A 373 -2.51 -12.98 16.60
CA GLY A 373 -1.83 -14.28 16.52
C GLY A 373 -1.45 -14.81 17.90
N SER A 374 -0.19 -15.25 18.07
CA SER A 374 0.33 -15.78 19.33
C SER A 374 0.20 -14.79 20.49
N ALA A 375 -0.45 -15.21 21.56
CA ALA A 375 -0.56 -14.42 22.78
C ALA A 375 0.81 -14.23 23.46
N LEU A 376 1.68 -15.26 23.42
CA LEU A 376 3.03 -15.17 23.96
C LEU A 376 3.88 -14.15 23.22
N ALA A 377 3.91 -14.23 21.89
CA ALA A 377 4.63 -13.27 21.06
C ALA A 377 4.11 -11.84 21.25
N SER A 378 2.79 -11.67 21.34
CA SER A 378 2.16 -10.37 21.62
C SER A 378 2.57 -9.81 22.98
N ASP A 379 2.66 -10.64 24.02
CA ASP A 379 3.08 -10.22 25.36
C ASP A 379 4.57 -9.79 25.39
N VAL A 380 5.43 -10.50 24.68
CA VAL A 380 6.86 -10.14 24.52
C VAL A 380 6.99 -8.76 23.91
N VAL A 381 6.23 -8.46 22.84
CA VAL A 381 6.19 -7.14 22.19
C VAL A 381 5.59 -6.09 23.13
N TRP A 382 4.44 -6.41 23.74
CA TRP A 382 3.77 -5.53 24.70
C TRP A 382 4.72 -5.08 25.82
N ARG A 383 5.55 -5.99 26.35
CA ARG A 383 6.51 -5.63 27.40
C ARG A 383 7.52 -4.58 26.93
N GLU A 384 8.07 -4.69 25.73
CA GLU A 384 8.99 -3.67 25.19
C GLU A 384 8.26 -2.36 24.88
N MET A 385 7.00 -2.41 24.44
CA MET A 385 6.16 -1.22 24.25
C MET A 385 5.95 -0.45 25.56
N VAL A 386 5.67 -1.16 26.68
CA VAL A 386 5.56 -0.55 28.01
C VAL A 386 6.88 0.12 28.43
N LEU A 387 8.01 -0.54 28.18
CA LEU A 387 9.32 0.02 28.51
C LEU A 387 9.66 1.23 27.63
N LEU A 388 9.30 1.20 26.36
CA LEU A 388 9.49 2.29 25.42
C LEU A 388 8.67 3.52 25.86
N GLN A 389 7.38 3.33 26.14
CA GLN A 389 6.45 4.39 26.55
C GLN A 389 6.91 5.15 27.80
N GLN A 390 7.61 4.46 28.72
CA GLN A 390 8.18 5.11 29.92
C GLN A 390 9.33 6.06 29.62
N THR A 391 9.93 6.00 28.44
CA THR A 391 11.14 6.75 28.07
C THR A 391 10.96 7.71 26.92
N LYS A 392 10.04 7.41 26.00
CA LYS A 392 9.82 8.18 24.77
C LYS A 392 8.34 8.20 24.41
N PRO A 393 7.83 9.28 23.79
CA PRO A 393 6.48 9.32 23.25
C PRO A 393 6.28 8.21 22.20
N VAL A 394 5.17 7.48 22.31
CA VAL A 394 4.79 6.38 21.43
C VAL A 394 3.42 6.63 20.83
N VAL A 395 3.34 6.60 19.51
CA VAL A 395 2.08 6.70 18.77
C VAL A 395 1.87 5.42 17.96
N ILE A 396 0.69 4.84 18.09
CA ILE A 396 0.24 3.77 17.19
C ILE A 396 -0.51 4.39 16.02
N SER A 397 -0.19 3.94 14.81
CA SER A 397 -0.95 4.18 13.60
C SER A 397 -1.52 2.83 13.12
N MET A 398 -2.83 2.64 13.27
CA MET A 398 -3.49 1.42 12.83
C MET A 398 -3.73 1.44 11.32
N GLY A 399 -3.40 0.34 10.65
CA GLY A 399 -3.67 0.11 9.23
C GLY A 399 -5.05 -0.46 8.97
N GLU A 400 -5.13 -1.45 8.09
CA GLU A 400 -6.38 -2.15 7.80
C GLU A 400 -6.90 -2.92 9.01
N ASN A 401 -6.01 -3.69 9.66
CA ASN A 401 -6.33 -4.51 10.81
C ASN A 401 -5.45 -4.15 12.01
N ALA A 402 -6.07 -4.03 13.18
CA ALA A 402 -5.37 -3.96 14.45
C ALA A 402 -6.23 -4.65 15.50
N ALA A 403 -6.30 -5.99 15.41
CA ALA A 403 -7.21 -6.80 16.20
C ALA A 403 -6.47 -7.83 17.06
N SER A 404 -7.09 -8.30 18.12
CA SER A 404 -6.55 -9.34 19.00
C SER A 404 -5.12 -9.01 19.47
N GLY A 405 -4.10 -9.80 19.10
CA GLY A 405 -2.69 -9.51 19.37
C GLY A 405 -2.23 -8.15 18.82
N GLY A 406 -2.73 -7.71 17.62
CA GLY A 406 -2.45 -6.39 17.07
C GLY A 406 -2.97 -5.26 17.94
N TYR A 407 -4.15 -5.41 18.56
CA TYR A 407 -4.64 -4.47 19.56
C TYR A 407 -3.82 -4.56 20.86
N TYR A 408 -3.44 -5.78 21.29
CA TYR A 408 -2.68 -6.01 22.50
C TYR A 408 -1.34 -5.27 22.49
N ILE A 409 -0.58 -5.37 21.40
CA ILE A 409 0.70 -4.64 21.27
C ILE A 409 0.51 -3.12 21.15
N SER A 410 -0.65 -2.67 20.73
CA SER A 410 -0.99 -1.24 20.58
C SER A 410 -1.40 -0.58 21.89
N ALA A 411 -1.95 -1.34 22.83
CA ALA A 411 -2.58 -0.83 24.05
C ALA A 411 -1.69 0.04 24.97
N PRO A 412 -0.35 -0.19 25.07
CA PRO A 412 0.51 0.63 25.92
C PRO A 412 0.86 2.02 25.39
N ALA A 413 0.52 2.37 24.15
CA ALA A 413 0.93 3.63 23.54
C ALA A 413 0.29 4.85 24.19
N ASP A 414 0.93 6.01 24.07
CA ASP A 414 0.38 7.30 24.55
C ASP A 414 -0.83 7.72 23.70
N TYR A 415 -0.78 7.46 22.37
CA TYR A 415 -1.86 7.77 21.44
C TYR A 415 -2.06 6.64 20.44
N ILE A 416 -3.31 6.36 20.11
CA ILE A 416 -3.72 5.42 19.08
C ILE A 416 -4.53 6.18 18.04
N ILE A 417 -4.08 6.11 16.78
CA ILE A 417 -4.74 6.69 15.62
C ILE A 417 -5.23 5.54 14.74
N ALA A 418 -6.50 5.54 14.40
CA ALA A 418 -7.12 4.60 13.48
C ALA A 418 -7.87 5.35 12.39
N ASN A 419 -7.89 4.80 11.18
CA ASN A 419 -8.73 5.27 10.10
C ASN A 419 -10.19 4.87 10.33
N LYS A 420 -11.15 5.54 9.69
CA LYS A 420 -12.57 5.18 9.79
C LYS A 420 -12.85 3.76 9.28
N LEU A 421 -12.01 3.27 8.34
CA LEU A 421 -12.11 1.96 7.73
C LEU A 421 -11.15 0.93 8.35
N THR A 422 -10.47 1.26 9.44
CA THR A 422 -9.67 0.30 10.22
C THR A 422 -10.56 -0.72 10.91
N MET A 423 -10.25 -1.99 10.75
CA MET A 423 -10.87 -3.07 11.51
C MET A 423 -10.09 -3.32 12.80
N THR A 424 -10.72 -3.07 13.95
CA THR A 424 -10.09 -3.27 15.26
C THR A 424 -11.04 -3.98 16.23
N GLY A 425 -10.48 -4.51 17.33
CA GLY A 425 -11.26 -5.19 18.37
C GLY A 425 -10.76 -6.60 18.66
N SER A 426 -11.66 -7.57 18.82
CA SER A 426 -11.34 -8.96 19.19
C SER A 426 -10.49 -9.07 20.47
N ILE A 427 -10.86 -8.25 21.48
CA ILE A 427 -10.20 -8.15 22.79
C ILE A 427 -10.61 -9.31 23.68
#